data_520a1494167dc3f9fccf819bb3ef0c1a
#
_entry.id   520a1494167dc3f9fccf819bb3ef0c1a
#
_cell.length_a   1.000
_cell.length_b   1.000
_cell.length_c   1.000
_cell.angle_alpha   90.00
_cell.angle_beta   90.00
_cell.angle_gamma   90.00
#
_symmetry.space_group_name_H-M   'P 1'
#
loop_
_entity.id
_entity.type
_entity.pdbx_description
1 polymer ?
#
loop_
_entity_poly.entity_id
_entity_poly.type
_entity_poly.pdbx_seq_one_letter_code
_entity_poly.pdbx_strand_id
1 'polypeptide(L)'
;MNSAGTTPPPEEAEAFARYISDRRVQGYDPLVQPALLKHEVVSTKNAQDVIARARYAAARIIAGHDDRLVVIVGPCSIHSTEQAITYAKLLKEAMPKWDGLLIIMRSYFEKPRTNVGWKGLINDPDLDGTFKINKGLRMARQLLCDLTDMGVPVALELLDTISPQYLADLVSWGAIGARTTESQLHRELASGVSFPVGFKNGTDGSVQIAVDAMRSSSNPHAFMGVTEQGLAAIVKTRGNPDVHVILRGSSKGPNYAAEHVQSAAAAVKKSRPKSHPAIMVDCSHGNSSKDYRNQPKVLDSICEQLAVGDTTLTGVMIESHINAGRQDVPPEGPSGLKYGVSITDGCVDWETTVVMLDKLNEAVKQRRQQILEHKLTNGHTNGVHTNGVHTNGVTTNGVH
;
A
#
# COMPACT_ATOMS: atom_id res chain seq x y z
N MET A 1 -46.03 -37.76 -33.50
CA MET A 1 -45.68 -38.41 -32.22
C MET A 1 -45.33 -37.30 -31.22
N ASN A 2 -46.30 -36.97 -30.35
CA ASN A 2 -46.12 -35.96 -29.31
C ASN A 2 -45.27 -36.58 -28.19
N SER A 3 -44.07 -36.08 -28.00
CA SER A 3 -43.31 -36.35 -26.78
C SER A 3 -43.94 -35.56 -25.63
N ALA A 4 -44.83 -36.25 -24.87
CA ALA A 4 -45.30 -35.70 -23.60
C ALA A 4 -44.07 -35.48 -22.70
N GLY A 5 -43.72 -34.22 -22.46
CA GLY A 5 -42.75 -33.86 -21.46
C GLY A 5 -43.22 -34.34 -20.10
N THR A 6 -42.58 -35.35 -19.56
CA THR A 6 -42.85 -35.84 -18.19
C THR A 6 -42.39 -34.76 -17.23
N THR A 7 -43.37 -34.12 -16.58
CA THR A 7 -43.09 -33.23 -15.45
C THR A 7 -42.40 -34.08 -14.36
N PRO A 8 -41.22 -33.71 -13.89
CA PRO A 8 -40.54 -34.48 -12.85
C PRO A 8 -41.39 -34.52 -11.57
N PRO A 9 -41.28 -35.59 -10.75
CA PRO A 9 -41.95 -35.67 -9.45
C PRO A 9 -41.61 -34.42 -8.58
N PRO A 10 -42.49 -34.01 -7.65
CA PRO A 10 -42.30 -32.80 -6.85
C PRO A 10 -40.92 -32.73 -6.15
N GLU A 11 -40.43 -33.85 -5.63
CA GLU A 11 -39.09 -33.93 -4.99
C GLU A 11 -37.96 -33.72 -6.00
N GLU A 12 -38.11 -34.23 -7.24
CA GLU A 12 -37.14 -33.97 -8.31
C GLU A 12 -37.25 -32.53 -8.81
N ALA A 13 -38.45 -31.95 -8.89
CA ALA A 13 -38.65 -30.57 -9.29
C ALA A 13 -38.01 -29.58 -8.31
N GLU A 14 -38.12 -29.80 -6.99
CA GLU A 14 -37.38 -29.02 -5.97
C GLU A 14 -35.86 -29.20 -6.08
N ALA A 15 -35.38 -30.43 -6.33
CA ALA A 15 -34.00 -30.69 -6.58
C ALA A 15 -33.49 -29.95 -7.81
N PHE A 16 -34.26 -29.91 -8.90
CA PHE A 16 -33.93 -29.16 -10.12
C PHE A 16 -33.92 -27.64 -9.90
N ALA A 17 -34.85 -27.10 -9.12
CA ALA A 17 -34.89 -25.69 -8.81
C ALA A 17 -33.59 -25.20 -8.13
N ARG A 18 -33.02 -26.02 -7.25
CA ARG A 18 -31.74 -25.75 -6.59
C ARG A 18 -30.51 -25.75 -7.54
N TYR A 19 -30.63 -26.30 -8.76
CA TYR A 19 -29.57 -26.19 -9.77
C TYR A 19 -29.52 -24.84 -10.46
N ILE A 20 -30.57 -24.05 -10.40
CA ILE A 20 -30.65 -22.73 -11.03
C ILE A 20 -30.08 -21.65 -10.12
N SER A 21 -30.34 -21.71 -8.80
CA SER A 21 -29.96 -20.67 -7.84
C SER A 21 -29.57 -21.29 -6.51
N ASP A 22 -28.55 -20.67 -5.90
CA ASP A 22 -28.11 -20.90 -4.50
C ASP A 22 -27.70 -22.34 -4.11
N ARG A 23 -27.50 -23.21 -5.09
CA ARG A 23 -27.19 -24.65 -4.82
C ARG A 23 -26.03 -24.86 -3.85
N ARG A 24 -25.04 -23.93 -3.84
CA ARG A 24 -23.82 -24.01 -3.04
C ARG A 24 -23.76 -22.98 -1.93
N VAL A 25 -24.82 -22.18 -1.78
CA VAL A 25 -24.96 -21.20 -0.71
C VAL A 25 -25.70 -21.84 0.45
N GLN A 26 -25.11 -21.77 1.65
CA GLN A 26 -25.73 -22.33 2.87
C GLN A 26 -26.69 -21.35 3.53
N GLY A 27 -26.46 -20.03 3.35
CA GLY A 27 -27.27 -18.98 3.94
C GLY A 27 -26.64 -17.60 3.75
N TYR A 28 -27.36 -16.59 4.20
CA TYR A 28 -26.96 -15.19 4.17
C TYR A 28 -27.12 -14.59 5.57
N ASP A 29 -26.02 -14.09 6.13
CA ASP A 29 -26.05 -13.29 7.35
C ASP A 29 -25.84 -11.81 7.00
N PRO A 30 -26.64 -10.90 7.59
CA PRO A 30 -26.49 -9.47 7.29
C PRO A 30 -25.20 -8.90 7.87
N LEU A 31 -24.49 -8.12 7.06
CA LEU A 31 -23.41 -7.28 7.57
C LEU A 31 -23.97 -6.06 8.32
N VAL A 32 -23.27 -5.64 9.37
CA VAL A 32 -23.51 -4.33 9.97
C VAL A 32 -23.39 -3.24 8.90
N GLN A 33 -24.29 -2.26 8.91
CA GLN A 33 -24.20 -1.16 7.95
C GLN A 33 -22.94 -0.31 8.20
N PRO A 34 -22.21 0.11 7.15
CA PRO A 34 -21.03 0.98 7.31
C PRO A 34 -21.31 2.24 8.13
N ALA A 35 -22.43 2.94 7.87
CA ALA A 35 -22.83 4.14 8.61
C ALA A 35 -23.06 3.84 10.11
N LEU A 36 -23.67 2.71 10.44
CA LEU A 36 -23.88 2.30 11.84
C LEU A 36 -22.53 2.02 12.53
N LEU A 37 -21.65 1.26 11.89
CA LEU A 37 -20.34 0.99 12.46
C LEU A 37 -19.51 2.27 12.66
N LYS A 38 -19.56 3.21 11.72
CA LYS A 38 -18.91 4.52 11.84
C LYS A 38 -19.49 5.36 12.98
N HIS A 39 -20.79 5.20 13.27
CA HIS A 39 -21.46 5.84 14.41
C HIS A 39 -21.10 5.16 15.73
N GLU A 40 -20.99 3.83 15.76
CA GLU A 40 -20.58 3.07 16.97
C GLU A 40 -19.10 3.35 17.33
N VAL A 41 -18.22 3.46 16.32
CA VAL A 41 -16.78 3.64 16.47
C VAL A 41 -16.34 4.89 15.72
N VAL A 42 -16.39 6.02 16.45
CA VAL A 42 -16.11 7.36 15.89
C VAL A 42 -14.63 7.68 15.98
N SER A 43 -14.05 8.20 14.89
CA SER A 43 -12.69 8.75 14.90
C SER A 43 -12.65 10.09 15.63
N THR A 44 -11.62 10.29 16.46
CA THR A 44 -11.38 11.56 17.15
C THR A 44 -10.88 12.64 16.19
N LYS A 45 -10.93 13.91 16.61
CA LYS A 45 -10.34 15.01 15.85
C LYS A 45 -8.83 14.82 15.65
N ASN A 46 -8.12 14.31 16.67
CA ASN A 46 -6.70 14.00 16.57
C ASN A 46 -6.42 12.95 15.49
N ALA A 47 -7.18 11.83 15.50
CA ALA A 47 -7.09 10.79 14.47
C ALA A 47 -7.30 11.37 13.06
N GLN A 48 -8.35 12.19 12.86
CA GLN A 48 -8.64 12.82 11.56
C GLN A 48 -7.50 13.72 11.08
N ASP A 49 -6.89 14.51 11.98
CA ASP A 49 -5.75 15.38 11.66
C ASP A 49 -4.51 14.56 11.28
N VAL A 50 -4.22 13.47 11.99
CA VAL A 50 -3.12 12.53 11.66
C VAL A 50 -3.32 11.94 10.27
N ILE A 51 -4.51 11.44 9.98
CA ILE A 51 -4.85 10.83 8.68
C ILE A 51 -4.71 11.86 7.56
N ALA A 52 -5.28 13.05 7.71
CA ALA A 52 -5.25 14.09 6.69
C ALA A 52 -3.80 14.54 6.37
N ARG A 53 -2.98 14.76 7.40
CA ARG A 53 -1.57 15.14 7.24
C ARG A 53 -0.76 14.03 6.56
N ALA A 54 -0.97 12.79 6.96
CA ALA A 54 -0.25 11.66 6.36
C ALA A 54 -0.63 11.44 4.90
N ARG A 55 -1.92 11.52 4.53
CA ARG A 55 -2.39 11.47 3.14
C ARG A 55 -1.75 12.56 2.29
N TYR A 56 -1.81 13.80 2.78
CA TYR A 56 -1.24 14.95 2.08
C TYR A 56 0.27 14.79 1.88
N ALA A 57 1.01 14.41 2.93
CA ALA A 57 2.45 14.19 2.85
C ALA A 57 2.80 13.06 1.88
N ALA A 58 2.12 11.91 1.95
CA ALA A 58 2.34 10.79 1.05
C ALA A 58 2.07 11.15 -0.42
N ALA A 59 0.98 11.88 -0.71
CA ALA A 59 0.68 12.37 -2.05
C ALA A 59 1.79 13.31 -2.59
N ARG A 60 2.31 14.21 -1.75
CA ARG A 60 3.41 15.12 -2.13
C ARG A 60 4.72 14.38 -2.39
N ILE A 61 5.05 13.36 -1.60
CA ILE A 61 6.25 12.53 -1.81
C ILE A 61 6.14 11.80 -3.15
N ILE A 62 4.99 11.17 -3.41
CA ILE A 62 4.73 10.45 -4.67
C ILE A 62 4.75 11.40 -5.87
N ALA A 63 4.31 12.64 -5.70
CA ALA A 63 4.37 13.68 -6.73
C ALA A 63 5.77 14.31 -6.92
N GLY A 64 6.77 13.97 -6.09
CA GLY A 64 8.11 14.55 -6.12
C GLY A 64 8.20 15.96 -5.55
N HIS A 65 7.22 16.40 -4.75
CA HIS A 65 7.16 17.72 -4.12
C HIS A 65 7.61 17.74 -2.65
N ASP A 66 7.90 16.58 -2.10
CA ASP A 66 8.45 16.38 -0.75
C ASP A 66 9.58 15.35 -0.88
N ASP A 67 10.74 15.65 -0.36
CA ASP A 67 11.95 14.84 -0.53
C ASP A 67 12.10 13.72 0.51
N ARG A 68 11.13 13.58 1.42
CA ARG A 68 11.08 12.44 2.35
C ARG A 68 10.79 11.14 1.61
N LEU A 69 10.87 10.03 2.32
CA LEU A 69 10.53 8.71 1.83
C LEU A 69 9.30 8.17 2.55
N VAL A 70 8.33 7.62 1.82
CA VAL A 70 7.18 6.91 2.42
C VAL A 70 7.66 5.54 2.89
N VAL A 71 7.50 5.24 4.18
CA VAL A 71 7.87 3.94 4.73
C VAL A 71 6.64 3.26 5.30
N ILE A 72 6.27 2.13 4.67
CA ILE A 72 5.18 1.26 5.13
C ILE A 72 5.80 0.14 5.93
N VAL A 73 5.70 0.18 7.26
CA VAL A 73 6.38 -0.76 8.16
C VAL A 73 5.44 -1.31 9.22
N GLY A 74 5.47 -2.62 9.43
CA GLY A 74 4.65 -3.32 10.42
C GLY A 74 4.38 -4.77 10.07
N PRO A 75 3.52 -5.45 10.85
CA PRO A 75 3.23 -6.88 10.69
C PRO A 75 2.79 -7.24 9.27
N CYS A 76 3.14 -8.44 8.84
CA CYS A 76 2.63 -9.00 7.58
C CYS A 76 1.09 -8.99 7.56
N SER A 77 0.48 -9.39 8.68
CA SER A 77 -0.94 -9.26 8.96
C SER A 77 -1.16 -9.10 10.47
N ILE A 78 -2.23 -8.39 10.84
CA ILE A 78 -2.62 -8.24 12.25
C ILE A 78 -3.55 -9.40 12.62
N HIS A 79 -3.15 -10.17 13.63
CA HIS A 79 -3.95 -11.23 14.24
C HIS A 79 -4.32 -10.94 15.71
N SER A 80 -3.64 -9.96 16.33
CA SER A 80 -3.89 -9.51 17.70
C SER A 80 -3.88 -7.99 17.77
N THR A 81 -4.97 -7.39 18.23
CA THR A 81 -5.09 -5.95 18.41
C THR A 81 -4.15 -5.44 19.49
N GLU A 82 -3.93 -6.21 20.57
CA GLU A 82 -2.99 -5.89 21.64
C GLU A 82 -1.56 -5.76 21.14
N GLN A 83 -1.10 -6.75 20.37
CA GLN A 83 0.25 -6.73 19.80
C GLN A 83 0.42 -5.59 18.78
N ALA A 84 -0.62 -5.28 18.00
CA ALA A 84 -0.62 -4.15 17.08
C ALA A 84 -0.48 -2.81 17.82
N ILE A 85 -1.19 -2.61 18.93
CA ILE A 85 -1.07 -1.43 19.78
C ILE A 85 0.34 -1.35 20.39
N THR A 86 0.89 -2.46 20.86
CA THR A 86 2.26 -2.50 21.39
C THR A 86 3.28 -2.10 20.33
N TYR A 87 3.18 -2.65 19.12
CA TYR A 87 4.04 -2.29 18.00
C TYR A 87 3.91 -0.79 17.62
N ALA A 88 2.68 -0.27 17.60
CA ALA A 88 2.43 1.14 17.34
C ALA A 88 3.04 2.09 18.39
N LYS A 89 3.04 1.70 19.66
CA LYS A 89 3.72 2.47 20.73
C LYS A 89 5.22 2.56 20.48
N LEU A 90 5.86 1.45 20.09
CA LEU A 90 7.28 1.43 19.72
C LEU A 90 7.57 2.36 18.53
N LEU A 91 6.73 2.30 17.48
CA LEU A 91 6.83 3.21 16.33
C LEU A 91 6.67 4.67 16.75
N LYS A 92 5.62 4.99 17.53
CA LYS A 92 5.31 6.35 17.97
C LYS A 92 6.46 6.97 18.73
N GLU A 93 7.10 6.22 19.60
CA GLU A 93 8.25 6.68 20.39
C GLU A 93 9.47 6.95 19.50
N ALA A 94 9.71 6.10 18.52
CA ALA A 94 10.89 6.18 17.67
C ALA A 94 10.75 7.16 16.47
N MET A 95 9.54 7.37 15.95
CA MET A 95 9.27 8.19 14.75
C MET A 95 9.96 9.57 14.75
N PRO A 96 10.05 10.32 15.84
CA PRO A 96 10.70 11.63 15.85
C PRO A 96 12.19 11.61 15.48
N LYS A 97 12.85 10.45 15.52
CA LYS A 97 14.26 10.29 15.14
C LYS A 97 14.49 10.33 13.62
N TRP A 98 13.43 10.08 12.82
CA TRP A 98 13.52 9.84 11.38
C TRP A 98 12.83 10.95 10.59
N ASP A 99 13.42 12.13 10.59
CA ASP A 99 12.91 13.35 9.95
C ASP A 99 12.88 13.28 8.41
N GLY A 100 13.69 12.40 7.81
CA GLY A 100 13.68 12.09 6.38
C GLY A 100 12.60 11.08 5.95
N LEU A 101 11.84 10.53 6.89
CA LEU A 101 10.87 9.47 6.61
C LEU A 101 9.44 9.89 6.98
N LEU A 102 8.49 9.49 6.16
CA LEU A 102 7.07 9.47 6.50
C LEU A 102 6.70 8.03 6.87
N ILE A 103 6.66 7.74 8.17
CA ILE A 103 6.34 6.41 8.69
C ILE A 103 4.83 6.23 8.70
N ILE A 104 4.34 5.14 8.08
CA ILE A 104 2.95 4.71 8.08
C ILE A 104 2.92 3.23 8.49
N MET A 105 2.19 2.91 9.55
CA MET A 105 2.13 1.55 10.06
C MET A 105 1.36 0.63 9.12
N ARG A 106 1.97 -0.48 8.72
CA ARG A 106 1.31 -1.55 7.99
C ARG A 106 0.30 -2.25 8.91
N SER A 107 -0.99 -2.08 8.63
CA SER A 107 -2.11 -2.56 9.47
C SER A 107 -3.04 -3.45 8.65
N TYR A 108 -2.50 -4.50 8.03
CA TYR A 108 -3.25 -5.38 7.13
C TYR A 108 -4.08 -6.39 7.90
N PHE A 109 -5.39 -6.38 7.67
CA PHE A 109 -6.38 -7.26 8.32
C PHE A 109 -6.79 -8.45 7.47
N GLU A 110 -6.43 -8.43 6.19
CA GLU A 110 -6.81 -9.43 5.21
C GLU A 110 -5.55 -10.03 4.58
N LYS A 111 -5.60 -11.32 4.28
CA LYS A 111 -4.48 -12.03 3.67
C LYS A 111 -4.94 -12.77 2.42
N PRO A 112 -4.43 -12.41 1.22
CA PRO A 112 -4.72 -13.17 0.02
C PRO A 112 -4.11 -14.58 0.15
N ARG A 113 -4.93 -15.61 -0.04
CA ARG A 113 -4.52 -17.01 0.03
C ARG A 113 -4.54 -17.66 -1.33
N THR A 114 -3.46 -18.35 -1.68
CA THR A 114 -3.40 -19.20 -2.87
C THR A 114 -4.18 -20.51 -2.62
N ASN A 115 -4.10 -21.00 -1.38
CA ASN A 115 -4.81 -22.21 -0.90
C ASN A 115 -5.70 -21.82 0.29
N VAL A 116 -6.36 -22.82 0.88
CA VAL A 116 -7.14 -22.66 2.11
C VAL A 116 -6.23 -22.21 3.27
N GLY A 117 -6.76 -21.37 4.17
CA GLY A 117 -6.06 -20.86 5.34
C GLY A 117 -6.76 -19.66 5.94
N TRP A 118 -6.28 -19.18 7.09
CA TRP A 118 -6.80 -17.99 7.76
C TRP A 118 -6.77 -16.77 6.83
N LYS A 119 -7.94 -16.16 6.60
CA LYS A 119 -8.13 -15.06 5.65
C LYS A 119 -7.84 -13.67 6.23
N GLY A 120 -7.65 -13.57 7.54
CA GLY A 120 -7.38 -12.32 8.23
C GLY A 120 -8.35 -12.02 9.37
N LEU A 121 -8.02 -10.99 10.15
CA LEU A 121 -8.77 -10.59 11.37
C LEU A 121 -10.23 -10.22 11.08
N ILE A 122 -10.52 -9.61 9.93
CA ILE A 122 -11.90 -9.25 9.58
C ILE A 122 -12.73 -10.51 9.36
N ASN A 123 -12.21 -11.48 8.62
CA ASN A 123 -12.96 -12.67 8.25
C ASN A 123 -13.09 -13.68 9.40
N ASP A 124 -12.03 -13.84 10.19
CA ASP A 124 -11.97 -14.84 11.27
C ASP A 124 -11.18 -14.27 12.45
N PRO A 125 -11.82 -13.38 13.25
CA PRO A 125 -11.14 -12.66 14.33
C PRO A 125 -10.71 -13.55 15.49
N ASP A 126 -11.37 -14.68 15.69
CA ASP A 126 -11.11 -15.61 16.80
C ASP A 126 -10.13 -16.72 16.40
N LEU A 127 -9.70 -16.82 15.14
CA LEU A 127 -8.82 -17.86 14.61
C LEU A 127 -9.39 -19.27 14.81
N ASP A 128 -10.72 -19.43 14.82
CA ASP A 128 -11.43 -20.68 15.12
C ASP A 128 -12.31 -21.18 13.96
N GLY A 129 -12.29 -20.48 12.81
CA GLY A 129 -13.08 -20.81 11.64
C GLY A 129 -14.58 -20.48 11.77
N THR A 130 -15.00 -19.74 12.77
CA THR A 130 -16.41 -19.33 12.97
C THR A 130 -16.83 -18.15 12.11
N PHE A 131 -15.89 -17.47 11.46
CA PHE A 131 -16.12 -16.36 10.50
C PHE A 131 -17.06 -15.26 11.03
N LYS A 132 -16.84 -14.81 12.26
CA LYS A 132 -17.61 -13.72 12.89
C LYS A 132 -17.24 -12.36 12.28
N ILE A 133 -17.53 -12.15 10.99
CA ILE A 133 -17.10 -11.00 10.20
C ILE A 133 -17.54 -9.67 10.82
N ASN A 134 -18.77 -9.57 11.33
CA ASN A 134 -19.26 -8.35 12.00
C ASN A 134 -18.42 -8.00 13.25
N LYS A 135 -17.92 -9.01 14.00
CA LYS A 135 -16.97 -8.80 15.10
C LYS A 135 -15.63 -8.31 14.55
N GLY A 136 -15.11 -8.95 13.50
CA GLY A 136 -13.85 -8.59 12.86
C GLY A 136 -13.85 -7.16 12.33
N LEU A 137 -14.92 -6.71 11.70
CA LEU A 137 -15.08 -5.32 11.22
C LEU A 137 -15.03 -4.30 12.38
N ARG A 138 -15.72 -4.59 13.51
CA ARG A 138 -15.65 -3.73 14.70
C ARG A 138 -14.25 -3.67 15.29
N MET A 139 -13.59 -4.82 15.43
CA MET A 139 -12.23 -4.90 15.93
C MET A 139 -11.24 -4.15 15.04
N ALA A 140 -11.34 -4.32 13.72
CA ALA A 140 -10.48 -3.64 12.76
C ALA A 140 -10.68 -2.12 12.81
N ARG A 141 -11.93 -1.64 12.79
CA ARG A 141 -12.22 -0.20 12.86
C ARG A 141 -11.77 0.42 14.18
N GLN A 142 -12.06 -0.24 15.31
CA GLN A 142 -11.62 0.24 16.63
C GLN A 142 -10.10 0.37 16.70
N LEU A 143 -9.38 -0.67 16.25
CA LEU A 143 -7.91 -0.63 16.22
C LEU A 143 -7.38 0.53 15.35
N LEU A 144 -7.94 0.76 14.16
CA LEU A 144 -7.50 1.88 13.32
C LEU A 144 -7.77 3.24 13.98
N CYS A 145 -8.90 3.40 14.69
CA CYS A 145 -9.17 4.60 15.48
C CYS A 145 -8.13 4.78 16.58
N ASP A 146 -7.83 3.73 17.34
CA ASP A 146 -6.86 3.78 18.44
C ASP A 146 -5.45 4.11 17.95
N LEU A 147 -5.00 3.49 16.85
CA LEU A 147 -3.69 3.74 16.25
C LEU A 147 -3.56 5.18 15.73
N THR A 148 -4.56 5.66 15.02
CA THR A 148 -4.55 7.02 14.45
C THR A 148 -4.71 8.08 15.53
N ASP A 149 -5.50 7.84 16.56
CA ASP A 149 -5.62 8.74 17.72
C ASP A 149 -4.31 8.81 18.52
N MET A 150 -3.58 7.70 18.60
CA MET A 150 -2.23 7.67 19.17
C MET A 150 -1.24 8.51 18.36
N GLY A 151 -1.56 8.88 17.12
CA GLY A 151 -0.72 9.64 16.21
C GLY A 151 0.09 8.78 15.23
N VAL A 152 -0.29 7.52 15.03
CA VAL A 152 0.34 6.59 14.08
C VAL A 152 -0.57 6.43 12.86
N PRO A 153 -0.21 7.00 11.68
CA PRO A 153 -0.97 6.79 10.46
C PRO A 153 -0.86 5.34 10.01
N VAL A 154 -1.90 4.85 9.31
CA VAL A 154 -2.04 3.42 8.98
C VAL A 154 -2.19 3.17 7.49
N ALA A 155 -1.70 2.00 7.05
CA ALA A 155 -1.79 1.50 5.69
C ALA A 155 -2.56 0.17 5.65
N LEU A 156 -3.38 -0.04 4.61
CA LEU A 156 -4.09 -1.29 4.35
C LEU A 156 -3.74 -1.87 2.97
N GLU A 157 -3.90 -3.19 2.80
CA GLU A 157 -4.13 -3.79 1.50
C GLU A 157 -5.63 -3.74 1.19
N LEU A 158 -5.99 -3.26 0.00
CA LEU A 158 -7.37 -3.27 -0.49
C LEU A 158 -7.62 -4.63 -1.15
N LEU A 159 -8.03 -5.62 -0.37
CA LEU A 159 -8.25 -6.98 -0.85
C LEU A 159 -9.75 -7.24 -1.09
N ASP A 160 -10.58 -7.07 -0.07
CA ASP A 160 -12.04 -7.11 -0.21
C ASP A 160 -12.57 -5.79 -0.78
N THR A 161 -13.58 -5.86 -1.65
CA THR A 161 -14.13 -4.68 -2.33
C THR A 161 -15.19 -3.92 -1.51
N ILE A 162 -15.65 -4.50 -0.39
CA ILE A 162 -16.65 -3.91 0.50
C ILE A 162 -16.01 -3.34 1.77
N SER A 163 -14.97 -4.00 2.31
CA SER A 163 -14.29 -3.59 3.55
C SER A 163 -13.84 -2.11 3.56
N PRO A 164 -13.46 -1.47 2.42
CA PRO A 164 -13.14 -0.05 2.41
C PRO A 164 -14.28 0.88 2.84
N GLN A 165 -15.56 0.50 2.63
CA GLN A 165 -16.68 1.33 3.11
C GLN A 165 -16.72 1.45 4.64
N TYR A 166 -16.13 0.51 5.36
CA TYR A 166 -16.04 0.49 6.81
C TYR A 166 -14.79 1.18 7.36
N LEU A 167 -13.70 1.22 6.59
CA LEU A 167 -12.36 1.52 7.11
C LEU A 167 -11.63 2.64 6.36
N ALA A 168 -12.01 2.95 5.11
CA ALA A 168 -11.24 3.84 4.25
C ALA A 168 -11.07 5.27 4.78
N ASP A 169 -12.02 5.75 5.60
CA ASP A 169 -11.93 7.05 6.27
C ASP A 169 -10.72 7.16 7.24
N LEU A 170 -10.25 6.03 7.77
CA LEU A 170 -9.15 5.95 8.73
C LEU A 170 -7.77 5.68 8.09
N VAL A 171 -7.72 5.34 6.80
CA VAL A 171 -6.51 4.88 6.10
C VAL A 171 -5.74 6.06 5.51
N SER A 172 -4.41 6.03 5.63
CA SER A 172 -3.52 7.06 5.08
C SER A 172 -2.87 6.66 3.75
N TRP A 173 -2.70 5.37 3.49
CA TRP A 173 -2.14 4.82 2.27
C TRP A 173 -2.64 3.40 2.04
N GLY A 174 -2.80 2.99 0.79
CA GLY A 174 -3.27 1.66 0.44
C GLY A 174 -2.41 0.95 -0.59
N ALA A 175 -2.43 -0.40 -0.58
CA ALA A 175 -1.81 -1.24 -1.60
C ALA A 175 -2.84 -2.08 -2.35
N ILE A 176 -2.56 -2.33 -3.64
CA ILE A 176 -3.15 -3.42 -4.39
C ILE A 176 -2.09 -4.51 -4.52
N GLY A 177 -2.39 -5.71 -4.05
CA GLY A 177 -1.49 -6.86 -4.03
C GLY A 177 -1.17 -7.40 -5.42
N ALA A 178 -0.08 -8.17 -5.54
CA ALA A 178 0.36 -8.73 -6.81
C ALA A 178 -0.66 -9.67 -7.48
N ARG A 179 -1.55 -10.31 -6.69
CA ARG A 179 -2.60 -11.20 -7.21
C ARG A 179 -3.85 -10.45 -7.67
N THR A 180 -3.99 -9.19 -7.28
CA THR A 180 -5.17 -8.36 -7.54
C THR A 180 -4.90 -7.16 -8.44
N THR A 181 -3.64 -6.86 -8.76
CA THR A 181 -3.25 -5.75 -9.64
C THR A 181 -3.84 -5.87 -11.07
N GLU A 182 -4.07 -7.08 -11.57
CA GLU A 182 -4.75 -7.32 -12.85
C GLU A 182 -6.27 -7.14 -12.78
N SER A 183 -6.86 -7.24 -11.58
CA SER A 183 -8.30 -7.21 -11.39
C SER A 183 -8.88 -5.83 -11.70
N GLN A 184 -9.84 -5.77 -12.62
CA GLN A 184 -10.58 -4.56 -12.93
C GLN A 184 -11.27 -3.99 -11.69
N LEU A 185 -11.90 -4.83 -10.86
CA LEU A 185 -12.60 -4.40 -9.65
C LEU A 185 -11.69 -3.65 -8.68
N HIS A 186 -10.45 -4.11 -8.51
CA HIS A 186 -9.48 -3.46 -7.63
C HIS A 186 -8.94 -2.14 -8.22
N ARG A 187 -8.80 -2.04 -9.54
CA ARG A 187 -8.45 -0.80 -10.23
C ARG A 187 -9.55 0.24 -10.12
N GLU A 188 -10.81 -0.18 -10.26
CA GLU A 188 -12.00 0.66 -10.07
C GLU A 188 -12.12 1.13 -8.62
N LEU A 189 -11.94 0.22 -7.64
CA LEU A 189 -11.90 0.57 -6.22
C LEU A 189 -10.83 1.61 -5.91
N ALA A 190 -9.60 1.40 -6.40
CA ALA A 190 -8.47 2.32 -6.21
C ALA A 190 -8.73 3.71 -6.80
N SER A 191 -9.57 3.82 -7.86
CA SER A 191 -9.95 5.10 -8.48
C SER A 191 -10.81 5.99 -7.59
N GLY A 192 -11.43 5.43 -6.54
CA GLY A 192 -12.39 6.11 -5.69
C GLY A 192 -11.94 6.41 -4.27
N VAL A 193 -10.84 5.79 -3.79
CA VAL A 193 -10.35 6.03 -2.43
C VAL A 193 -9.64 7.39 -2.31
N SER A 194 -9.68 7.97 -1.10
CA SER A 194 -9.17 9.33 -0.82
C SER A 194 -7.73 9.35 -0.30
N PHE A 195 -6.95 8.30 -0.56
CA PHE A 195 -5.55 8.17 -0.16
C PHE A 195 -4.70 7.62 -1.30
N PRO A 196 -3.37 7.81 -1.27
CA PRO A 196 -2.47 7.26 -2.27
C PRO A 196 -2.50 5.73 -2.30
N VAL A 197 -2.37 5.15 -3.51
CA VAL A 197 -2.39 3.71 -3.72
C VAL A 197 -1.15 3.24 -4.49
N GLY A 198 -0.46 2.24 -3.93
CA GLY A 198 0.62 1.52 -4.59
C GLY A 198 0.15 0.22 -5.24
N PHE A 199 0.52 -0.02 -6.50
CA PHE A 199 0.24 -1.24 -7.22
C PHE A 199 1.48 -2.13 -7.27
N LYS A 200 1.39 -3.34 -6.72
CA LYS A 200 2.49 -4.32 -6.80
C LYS A 200 2.60 -4.89 -8.22
N ASN A 201 3.82 -5.09 -8.69
CA ASN A 201 4.04 -5.86 -9.92
C ASN A 201 3.49 -7.27 -9.80
N GLY A 202 3.17 -7.90 -10.94
CA GLY A 202 2.64 -9.26 -11.00
C GLY A 202 3.54 -10.30 -10.32
N THR A 203 2.99 -11.43 -9.93
CA THR A 203 3.76 -12.53 -9.31
C THR A 203 4.81 -13.13 -10.25
N ASP A 204 4.63 -13.01 -11.56
CA ASP A 204 5.57 -13.37 -12.63
C ASP A 204 6.72 -12.37 -12.82
N GLY A 205 6.62 -11.18 -12.19
CA GLY A 205 7.57 -10.07 -12.28
C GLY A 205 7.16 -8.95 -13.23
N SER A 206 6.01 -9.06 -13.91
CA SER A 206 5.55 -8.04 -14.86
C SER A 206 5.27 -6.70 -14.15
N VAL A 207 6.10 -5.69 -14.43
CA VAL A 207 5.90 -4.30 -13.99
C VAL A 207 4.83 -3.61 -14.83
N GLN A 208 4.68 -3.98 -16.09
CA GLN A 208 3.71 -3.37 -17.01
C GLN A 208 2.27 -3.47 -16.46
N ILE A 209 1.94 -4.58 -15.81
CA ILE A 209 0.62 -4.80 -15.18
C ILE A 209 0.32 -3.71 -14.11
N ALA A 210 1.32 -3.35 -13.30
CA ALA A 210 1.18 -2.28 -12.30
C ALA A 210 1.07 -0.90 -12.95
N VAL A 211 1.83 -0.65 -14.02
CA VAL A 211 1.75 0.60 -14.81
C VAL A 211 0.37 0.76 -15.45
N ASP A 212 -0.19 -0.32 -16.01
CA ASP A 212 -1.54 -0.32 -16.59
C ASP A 212 -2.61 -0.11 -15.52
N ALA A 213 -2.45 -0.70 -14.33
CA ALA A 213 -3.32 -0.49 -13.18
C ALA A 213 -3.32 0.98 -12.72
N MET A 214 -2.14 1.60 -12.61
CA MET A 214 -2.01 3.03 -12.31
C MET A 214 -2.74 3.90 -13.34
N ARG A 215 -2.56 3.61 -14.64
CA ARG A 215 -3.24 4.33 -15.71
C ARG A 215 -4.75 4.18 -15.62
N SER A 216 -5.25 2.97 -15.42
CA SER A 216 -6.67 2.69 -15.27
C SER A 216 -7.25 3.45 -14.08
N SER A 217 -6.70 3.26 -12.88
CA SER A 217 -7.23 3.87 -11.65
C SER A 217 -7.11 5.39 -11.58
N SER A 218 -6.26 6.01 -12.42
CA SER A 218 -6.17 7.46 -12.53
C SER A 218 -7.32 8.10 -13.31
N ASN A 219 -8.19 7.29 -13.93
CA ASN A 219 -9.33 7.77 -14.71
C ASN A 219 -10.65 7.54 -13.96
N PRO A 220 -11.73 8.27 -14.34
CA PRO A 220 -13.07 8.04 -13.80
C PRO A 220 -13.60 6.66 -14.14
N HIS A 221 -14.34 6.06 -13.20
CA HIS A 221 -15.02 4.77 -13.36
C HIS A 221 -16.45 4.83 -12.87
N ALA A 222 -17.26 3.85 -13.31
CA ALA A 222 -18.59 3.55 -12.76
C ALA A 222 -18.71 2.04 -12.59
N PHE A 223 -18.99 1.58 -11.37
CA PHE A 223 -19.03 0.15 -11.04
C PHE A 223 -20.04 -0.15 -9.93
N MET A 224 -20.32 -1.43 -9.73
CA MET A 224 -21.21 -1.90 -8.67
C MET A 224 -20.49 -1.89 -7.33
N GLY A 225 -21.08 -1.28 -6.32
CA GLY A 225 -20.55 -1.21 -4.97
C GLY A 225 -21.66 -1.06 -3.93
N VAL A 226 -21.30 -0.66 -2.73
CA VAL A 226 -22.19 -0.53 -1.58
C VAL A 226 -22.11 0.89 -1.03
N THR A 227 -23.27 1.48 -0.69
CA THR A 227 -23.34 2.78 -0.02
C THR A 227 -22.98 2.66 1.47
N GLU A 228 -22.87 3.80 2.16
CA GLU A 228 -22.72 3.83 3.62
C GLU A 228 -23.91 3.21 4.38
N GLN A 229 -25.11 3.20 3.76
CA GLN A 229 -26.30 2.55 4.30
C GLN A 229 -26.36 1.04 4.03
N GLY A 230 -25.31 0.47 3.41
CA GLY A 230 -25.25 -0.96 3.11
C GLY A 230 -26.09 -1.39 1.89
N LEU A 231 -26.50 -0.44 1.04
CA LEU A 231 -27.30 -0.71 -0.15
C LEU A 231 -26.42 -0.89 -1.37
N ALA A 232 -26.73 -1.85 -2.22
CA ALA A 232 -26.09 -1.99 -3.53
C ALA A 232 -26.34 -0.72 -4.37
N ALA A 233 -25.29 -0.22 -5.03
CA ALA A 233 -25.35 1.03 -5.76
C ALA A 233 -24.37 1.06 -6.94
N ILE A 234 -24.59 1.99 -7.87
CA ILE A 234 -23.60 2.38 -8.88
C ILE A 234 -22.69 3.43 -8.24
N VAL A 235 -21.43 3.08 -8.03
CA VAL A 235 -20.39 3.99 -7.54
C VAL A 235 -19.76 4.68 -8.74
N LYS A 236 -19.70 6.02 -8.72
CA LYS A 236 -19.02 6.84 -9.74
C LYS A 236 -17.82 7.52 -9.12
N THR A 237 -16.64 7.37 -9.72
CA THR A 237 -15.37 7.93 -9.22
C THR A 237 -14.82 8.98 -10.18
N ARG A 238 -13.87 9.77 -9.69
CA ARG A 238 -13.16 10.80 -10.48
C ARG A 238 -11.80 10.33 -10.99
N GLY A 239 -11.34 9.16 -10.54
CA GLY A 239 -9.97 8.72 -10.70
C GLY A 239 -9.07 9.20 -9.55
N ASN A 240 -8.02 8.41 -9.26
CA ASN A 240 -7.05 8.68 -8.22
C ASN A 240 -5.69 9.03 -8.86
N PRO A 241 -5.25 10.31 -8.81
CA PRO A 241 -3.96 10.71 -9.38
C PRO A 241 -2.76 10.25 -8.54
N ASP A 242 -2.97 9.94 -7.25
CA ASP A 242 -1.92 9.65 -6.27
C ASP A 242 -1.60 8.15 -6.25
N VAL A 243 -1.11 7.65 -7.38
CA VAL A 243 -0.82 6.22 -7.58
C VAL A 243 0.63 6.00 -7.99
N HIS A 244 1.21 4.87 -7.56
CA HIS A 244 2.60 4.52 -7.85
C HIS A 244 2.81 3.01 -7.97
N VAL A 245 3.99 2.59 -8.44
CA VAL A 245 4.39 1.18 -8.57
C VAL A 245 5.10 0.71 -7.31
N ILE A 246 4.87 -0.55 -6.93
CA ILE A 246 5.60 -1.26 -5.88
C ILE A 246 6.33 -2.45 -6.52
N LEU A 247 7.66 -2.47 -6.44
CA LEU A 247 8.48 -3.61 -6.81
C LEU A 247 8.58 -4.58 -5.64
N ARG A 248 8.06 -5.79 -5.82
CA ARG A 248 8.00 -6.83 -4.76
C ARG A 248 8.78 -8.11 -5.09
N GLY A 249 9.57 -8.08 -6.18
CA GLY A 249 10.18 -9.29 -6.72
C GLY A 249 9.18 -10.19 -7.44
N SER A 250 9.60 -11.39 -7.78
CA SER A 250 8.81 -12.37 -8.52
C SER A 250 9.20 -13.80 -8.16
N SER A 251 8.54 -14.77 -8.80
CA SER A 251 8.96 -16.18 -8.77
C SER A 251 10.30 -16.44 -9.49
N LYS A 252 10.71 -15.50 -10.36
CA LYS A 252 11.97 -15.57 -11.12
C LYS A 252 13.16 -14.93 -10.40
N GLY A 253 12.89 -14.17 -9.34
CA GLY A 253 13.91 -13.49 -8.54
C GLY A 253 13.51 -12.09 -8.08
N PRO A 254 14.43 -11.40 -7.36
CA PRO A 254 14.25 -10.05 -6.87
C PRO A 254 14.28 -9.00 -8.01
N ASN A 255 13.70 -7.81 -7.73
CA ASN A 255 13.68 -6.69 -8.67
C ASN A 255 13.92 -5.32 -7.99
N TYR A 256 14.77 -5.28 -6.97
CA TYR A 256 15.11 -4.08 -6.20
C TYR A 256 16.41 -3.41 -6.63
N ALA A 257 17.24 -4.03 -7.48
CA ALA A 257 18.49 -3.46 -7.96
C ALA A 257 18.24 -2.21 -8.83
N ALA A 258 19.23 -1.35 -8.96
CA ALA A 258 19.11 -0.05 -9.62
C ALA A 258 18.56 -0.15 -11.04
N GLU A 259 19.02 -1.14 -11.82
CA GLU A 259 18.53 -1.35 -13.19
C GLU A 259 17.02 -1.66 -13.24
N HIS A 260 16.49 -2.40 -12.27
CA HIS A 260 15.06 -2.71 -12.19
C HIS A 260 14.24 -1.47 -11.79
N VAL A 261 14.74 -0.70 -10.81
CA VAL A 261 14.11 0.55 -10.37
C VAL A 261 14.05 1.55 -11.51
N GLN A 262 15.17 1.77 -12.22
CA GLN A 262 15.25 2.68 -13.36
C GLN A 262 14.37 2.22 -14.53
N SER A 263 14.34 0.91 -14.83
CA SER A 263 13.43 0.36 -15.84
C SER A 263 11.96 0.58 -15.51
N ALA A 264 11.58 0.34 -14.25
CA ALA A 264 10.21 0.60 -13.78
C ALA A 264 9.86 2.10 -13.83
N ALA A 265 10.77 2.97 -13.41
CA ALA A 265 10.61 4.43 -13.48
C ALA A 265 10.43 4.92 -14.92
N ALA A 266 11.22 4.37 -15.88
CA ALA A 266 11.08 4.67 -17.29
C ALA A 266 9.71 4.23 -17.86
N ALA A 267 9.21 3.05 -17.47
CA ALA A 267 7.87 2.58 -17.85
C ALA A 267 6.76 3.48 -17.29
N VAL A 268 6.85 3.90 -16.03
CA VAL A 268 5.91 4.87 -15.43
C VAL A 268 5.97 6.20 -16.16
N LYS A 269 7.17 6.74 -16.44
CA LYS A 269 7.36 8.02 -17.14
C LYS A 269 6.80 7.98 -18.56
N LYS A 270 6.98 6.86 -19.26
CA LYS A 270 6.39 6.64 -20.60
C LYS A 270 4.86 6.65 -20.57
N SER A 271 4.25 6.02 -19.55
CA SER A 271 2.79 5.93 -19.40
C SER A 271 2.17 7.25 -18.91
N ARG A 272 2.88 7.99 -18.04
CA ARG A 272 2.44 9.24 -17.40
C ARG A 272 3.53 10.32 -17.51
N PRO A 273 3.77 10.92 -18.69
CA PRO A 273 4.92 11.80 -18.95
C PRO A 273 4.98 13.04 -18.05
N LYS A 274 3.83 13.52 -17.58
CA LYS A 274 3.72 14.72 -16.73
C LYS A 274 3.84 14.42 -15.22
N SER A 275 3.83 13.13 -14.82
CA SER A 275 3.92 12.72 -13.42
C SER A 275 5.35 12.37 -13.03
N HIS A 276 5.65 12.49 -11.73
CA HIS A 276 6.87 11.94 -11.16
C HIS A 276 6.85 10.40 -11.24
N PRO A 277 7.94 9.74 -11.67
CA PRO A 277 7.98 8.27 -11.80
C PRO A 277 8.24 7.61 -10.44
N ALA A 278 7.26 7.68 -9.55
CA ALA A 278 7.35 7.19 -8.18
C ALA A 278 7.41 5.66 -8.09
N ILE A 279 8.46 5.14 -7.50
CA ILE A 279 8.69 3.71 -7.25
C ILE A 279 8.85 3.46 -5.75
N MET A 280 8.12 2.47 -5.24
CA MET A 280 8.33 1.89 -3.92
C MET A 280 8.96 0.51 -4.07
N VAL A 281 9.85 0.12 -3.16
CA VAL A 281 10.40 -1.24 -3.08
C VAL A 281 9.88 -1.92 -1.83
N ASP A 282 9.28 -3.08 -2.01
CA ASP A 282 8.90 -3.99 -0.94
C ASP A 282 10.09 -4.90 -0.61
N CYS A 283 10.66 -4.75 0.58
CA CYS A 283 11.83 -5.51 1.03
C CYS A 283 11.55 -6.99 1.28
N SER A 284 10.27 -7.35 1.45
CA SER A 284 9.83 -8.72 1.70
C SER A 284 9.52 -9.49 0.40
N HIS A 285 8.73 -10.53 0.47
CA HIS A 285 8.17 -11.32 -0.63
C HIS A 285 9.23 -11.90 -1.59
N GLY A 286 9.13 -11.60 -2.89
CA GLY A 286 10.09 -12.07 -3.90
C GLY A 286 11.46 -11.40 -3.79
N ASN A 287 11.52 -10.17 -3.31
CA ASN A 287 12.77 -9.45 -3.11
C ASN A 287 13.65 -10.06 -2.01
N SER A 288 13.04 -10.58 -0.95
CA SER A 288 13.74 -11.32 0.11
C SER A 288 13.84 -12.83 -0.15
N SER A 289 13.36 -13.32 -1.29
CA SER A 289 13.21 -14.76 -1.56
C SER A 289 12.34 -15.46 -0.51
N LYS A 290 11.37 -14.76 0.09
CA LYS A 290 10.50 -15.18 1.20
C LYS A 290 11.23 -15.51 2.51
N ASP A 291 12.47 -15.11 2.64
CA ASP A 291 13.21 -15.17 3.90
C ASP A 291 13.31 -13.75 4.48
N TYR A 292 12.60 -13.51 5.58
CA TYR A 292 12.55 -12.19 6.22
C TYR A 292 13.95 -11.67 6.62
N ARG A 293 14.92 -12.56 6.87
CA ARG A 293 16.31 -12.21 7.20
C ARG A 293 17.06 -11.50 6.07
N ASN A 294 16.53 -11.59 4.84
CA ASN A 294 17.08 -10.90 3.68
C ASN A 294 16.54 -9.47 3.50
N GLN A 295 15.51 -9.04 4.25
CA GLN A 295 14.97 -7.68 4.13
C GLN A 295 16.03 -6.59 4.39
N PRO A 296 16.94 -6.71 5.38
CA PRO A 296 18.04 -5.74 5.58
C PRO A 296 18.95 -5.63 4.36
N LYS A 297 19.29 -6.73 3.69
CA LYS A 297 20.09 -6.71 2.45
C LYS A 297 19.40 -5.97 1.31
N VAL A 298 18.09 -6.16 1.16
CA VAL A 298 17.30 -5.42 0.15
C VAL A 298 17.35 -3.92 0.47
N LEU A 299 17.18 -3.56 1.74
CA LEU A 299 17.22 -2.17 2.18
C LEU A 299 18.60 -1.54 1.96
N ASP A 300 19.71 -2.26 2.21
CA ASP A 300 21.07 -1.76 1.97
C ASP A 300 21.24 -1.32 0.51
N SER A 301 20.76 -2.12 -0.45
CA SER A 301 20.78 -1.73 -1.87
C SER A 301 19.93 -0.49 -2.18
N ILE A 302 18.77 -0.31 -1.49
CA ILE A 302 17.95 0.89 -1.64
C ILE A 302 18.70 2.11 -1.07
N CYS A 303 19.36 1.97 0.08
CA CYS A 303 20.14 3.03 0.69
C CYS A 303 21.29 3.48 -0.23
N GLU A 304 22.00 2.54 -0.89
CA GLU A 304 23.03 2.86 -1.88
C GLU A 304 22.48 3.67 -3.06
N GLN A 305 21.31 3.31 -3.59
CA GLN A 305 20.66 4.03 -4.68
C GLN A 305 20.23 5.44 -4.26
N LEU A 306 19.70 5.59 -3.06
CA LEU A 306 19.36 6.91 -2.49
C LEU A 306 20.59 7.79 -2.30
N ALA A 307 21.68 7.22 -1.75
CA ALA A 307 22.91 7.94 -1.45
C ALA A 307 23.59 8.55 -2.69
N VAL A 308 23.40 7.94 -3.87
CA VAL A 308 23.89 8.50 -5.15
C VAL A 308 22.90 9.47 -5.82
N GLY A 309 21.80 9.80 -5.16
CA GLY A 309 20.88 10.86 -5.61
C GLY A 309 19.62 10.38 -6.35
N ASP A 310 19.26 9.08 -6.30
CA ASP A 310 18.01 8.61 -6.95
C ASP A 310 16.79 9.28 -6.33
N THR A 311 15.99 9.94 -7.16
CA THR A 311 14.74 10.61 -6.78
C THR A 311 13.50 9.81 -7.16
N THR A 312 13.64 8.74 -7.95
CA THR A 312 12.52 7.90 -8.37
C THR A 312 12.07 6.95 -7.27
N LEU A 313 12.99 6.58 -6.37
CA LEU A 313 12.67 5.87 -5.14
C LEU A 313 11.95 6.81 -4.17
N THR A 314 10.64 6.62 -4.03
CA THR A 314 9.76 7.44 -3.18
C THR A 314 9.24 6.68 -1.96
N GLY A 315 9.46 5.37 -1.89
CA GLY A 315 8.98 4.59 -0.75
C GLY A 315 9.65 3.23 -0.58
N VAL A 316 9.48 2.69 0.64
CA VAL A 316 9.95 1.36 1.06
C VAL A 316 8.85 0.68 1.86
N MET A 317 8.70 -0.64 1.70
CA MET A 317 7.81 -1.45 2.53
C MET A 317 8.63 -2.52 3.26
N ILE A 318 8.37 -2.70 4.57
CA ILE A 318 9.08 -3.64 5.45
C ILE A 318 8.06 -4.45 6.23
N GLU A 319 8.16 -5.78 6.20
CA GLU A 319 7.41 -6.66 7.08
C GLU A 319 8.17 -6.86 8.40
N SER A 320 7.64 -6.25 9.45
CA SER A 320 8.24 -6.14 10.79
C SER A 320 7.22 -6.46 11.87
N HIS A 321 7.65 -7.11 12.95
CA HIS A 321 6.83 -7.33 14.13
C HIS A 321 7.66 -7.11 15.41
N ILE A 322 7.05 -7.30 16.59
CA ILE A 322 7.73 -7.18 17.89
C ILE A 322 8.91 -8.16 17.94
N ASN A 323 8.66 -9.43 17.60
CA ASN A 323 9.65 -10.50 17.55
C ASN A 323 9.80 -11.05 16.13
N ALA A 324 11.00 -11.52 15.78
CA ALA A 324 11.30 -12.03 14.46
C ALA A 324 10.63 -13.38 14.16
N GLY A 325 10.43 -13.64 12.88
CA GLY A 325 10.03 -14.94 12.35
C GLY A 325 8.57 -15.09 12.00
N ARG A 326 8.16 -16.33 11.90
CA ARG A 326 6.79 -16.78 11.63
C ARG A 326 6.46 -18.02 12.45
N GLN A 327 5.19 -18.23 12.70
CA GLN A 327 4.63 -19.43 13.33
C GLN A 327 3.34 -19.85 12.62
N ASP A 328 3.00 -21.13 12.74
CA ASP A 328 1.67 -21.61 12.38
C ASP A 328 0.75 -21.52 13.61
N VAL A 329 -0.57 -21.40 13.38
CA VAL A 329 -1.55 -21.46 14.47
C VAL A 329 -1.55 -22.90 15.00
N PRO A 330 -1.21 -23.12 16.28
CA PRO A 330 -1.14 -24.46 16.83
C PRO A 330 -2.54 -25.04 17.07
N PRO A 331 -2.66 -26.36 17.31
CA PRO A 331 -3.95 -27.01 17.58
C PRO A 331 -4.72 -26.41 18.75
N GLU A 332 -4.01 -25.86 19.72
CA GLU A 332 -4.57 -25.16 20.90
C GLU A 332 -5.20 -23.80 20.53
N GLY A 333 -5.09 -23.40 19.27
CA GLY A 333 -5.58 -22.13 18.78
C GLY A 333 -4.77 -20.91 19.27
N PRO A 334 -5.41 -19.72 19.40
CA PRO A 334 -4.69 -18.48 19.71
C PRO A 334 -3.89 -18.50 21.03
N SER A 335 -4.29 -19.30 22.01
CA SER A 335 -3.62 -19.41 23.31
C SER A 335 -2.22 -20.02 23.26
N GLY A 336 -1.93 -20.79 22.22
CA GLY A 336 -0.61 -21.40 22.00
C GLY A 336 0.35 -20.55 21.17
N LEU A 337 -0.07 -19.36 20.72
CA LEU A 337 0.76 -18.49 19.91
C LEU A 337 1.86 -17.79 20.72
N LYS A 338 3.06 -17.75 20.15
CA LYS A 338 4.15 -16.93 20.68
C LYS A 338 3.84 -15.46 20.47
N TYR A 339 3.99 -14.68 21.52
CA TYR A 339 3.73 -13.22 21.51
C TYR A 339 4.65 -12.50 20.50
N GLY A 340 4.09 -11.60 19.73
CA GLY A 340 4.82 -10.74 18.80
C GLY A 340 5.40 -11.42 17.58
N VAL A 341 5.04 -12.67 17.28
CA VAL A 341 5.50 -13.43 16.10
C VAL A 341 4.38 -13.57 15.08
N SER A 342 4.68 -13.30 13.82
CA SER A 342 3.72 -13.36 12.71
C SER A 342 3.14 -14.76 12.51
N ILE A 343 1.84 -14.86 12.23
CA ILE A 343 1.14 -16.11 11.82
C ILE A 343 0.97 -16.24 10.30
N THR A 344 1.54 -15.31 9.54
CA THR A 344 1.52 -15.33 8.07
C THR A 344 2.94 -15.35 7.52
N ASP A 345 3.42 -14.38 6.77
CA ASP A 345 4.81 -14.38 6.30
C ASP A 345 5.75 -13.90 7.42
N GLY A 346 7.02 -14.34 7.37
CA GLY A 346 8.02 -13.98 8.37
C GLY A 346 8.34 -12.49 8.38
N CYS A 347 8.49 -11.93 9.57
CA CYS A 347 8.82 -10.53 9.82
C CYS A 347 10.19 -10.41 10.48
N VAL A 348 10.90 -9.30 10.26
CA VAL A 348 12.01 -8.89 11.12
C VAL A 348 11.49 -8.43 12.48
N ASP A 349 12.33 -8.47 13.52
CA ASP A 349 11.99 -7.94 14.84
C ASP A 349 12.10 -6.41 14.90
N TRP A 350 11.72 -5.86 16.05
CA TRP A 350 11.75 -4.42 16.29
C TRP A 350 13.18 -3.85 16.26
N GLU A 351 14.14 -4.52 16.87
CA GLU A 351 15.53 -4.09 16.93
C GLU A 351 16.15 -4.00 15.53
N THR A 352 15.96 -5.02 14.70
CA THR A 352 16.36 -5.00 13.28
C THR A 352 15.67 -3.88 12.53
N THR A 353 14.39 -3.64 12.80
CA THR A 353 13.61 -2.56 12.16
C THR A 353 14.18 -1.19 12.46
N VAL A 354 14.54 -0.91 13.71
CA VAL A 354 15.18 0.36 14.10
C VAL A 354 16.46 0.58 13.30
N VAL A 355 17.35 -0.41 13.23
CA VAL A 355 18.58 -0.33 12.46
C VAL A 355 18.31 -0.07 10.97
N MET A 356 17.30 -0.72 10.39
CA MET A 356 16.91 -0.50 9.00
C MET A 356 16.42 0.94 8.78
N LEU A 357 15.58 1.46 9.67
CA LEU A 357 15.03 2.81 9.56
C LEU A 357 16.08 3.90 9.80
N ASP A 358 17.05 3.67 10.71
CA ASP A 358 18.19 4.57 10.92
C ASP A 358 19.04 4.70 9.65
N LYS A 359 19.38 3.57 9.01
CA LYS A 359 20.12 3.54 7.73
C LYS A 359 19.37 4.28 6.63
N LEU A 360 18.06 4.05 6.55
CA LEU A 360 17.23 4.66 5.53
C LEU A 360 17.12 6.18 5.70
N ASN A 361 16.96 6.64 6.94
CA ASN A 361 16.95 8.08 7.25
C ASN A 361 18.28 8.75 6.89
N GLU A 362 19.39 8.10 7.17
CA GLU A 362 20.71 8.59 6.78
C GLU A 362 20.89 8.63 5.25
N ALA A 363 20.44 7.61 4.54
CA ALA A 363 20.48 7.59 3.07
C ALA A 363 19.68 8.73 2.44
N VAL A 364 18.53 9.11 3.05
CA VAL A 364 17.76 10.29 2.61
C VAL A 364 18.54 11.59 2.83
N LYS A 365 19.29 11.72 3.93
CA LYS A 365 20.15 12.88 4.17
C LYS A 365 21.28 12.95 3.13
N GLN A 366 21.91 11.82 2.82
CA GLN A 366 22.95 11.75 1.78
C GLN A 366 22.39 12.11 0.41
N ARG A 367 21.17 11.63 0.05
CA ARG A 367 20.48 12.03 -1.18
C ARG A 367 20.32 13.56 -1.27
N ARG A 368 19.88 14.21 -0.19
CA ARG A 368 19.73 15.67 -0.13
C ARG A 368 21.06 16.38 -0.41
N GLN A 369 22.13 15.88 0.17
CA GLN A 369 23.49 16.42 -0.01
C GLN A 369 23.96 16.30 -1.47
N GLN A 370 23.82 15.12 -2.08
CA GLN A 370 24.17 14.88 -3.48
C GLN A 370 23.41 15.80 -4.44
N ILE A 371 22.11 15.97 -4.23
CA ILE A 371 21.29 16.86 -5.06
C ILE A 371 21.75 18.32 -4.94
N LEU A 372 22.14 18.78 -3.74
CA LEU A 372 22.67 20.13 -3.53
C LEU A 372 24.02 20.34 -4.23
N GLU A 373 24.94 19.39 -4.10
CA GLU A 373 26.26 19.43 -4.74
C GLU A 373 26.15 19.47 -6.27
N HIS A 374 25.27 18.65 -6.86
CA HIS A 374 25.01 18.69 -8.30
C HIS A 374 24.41 20.02 -8.78
N LYS A 375 23.58 20.66 -7.99
CA LYS A 375 23.04 22.00 -8.32
C LYS A 375 24.12 23.08 -8.27
N LEU A 376 25.02 23.02 -7.31
CA LEU A 376 26.13 23.98 -7.17
C LEU A 376 27.14 23.84 -8.31
N THR A 377 27.54 22.61 -8.66
CA THR A 377 28.48 22.35 -9.77
C THR A 377 27.92 22.76 -11.11
N ASN A 378 26.64 22.45 -11.41
CA ASN A 378 25.99 22.84 -12.66
C ASN A 378 25.60 24.33 -12.75
N GLY A 379 25.41 24.99 -11.60
CA GLY A 379 25.16 26.43 -11.52
C GLY A 379 26.39 27.28 -11.84
N HIS A 380 27.60 26.78 -11.58
CA HIS A 380 28.87 27.47 -11.89
C HIS A 380 29.26 27.37 -13.37
N THR A 381 28.80 26.39 -14.12
CA THR A 381 29.12 26.23 -15.55
C THR A 381 28.29 27.13 -16.47
N ASN A 382 27.16 27.68 -16.01
CA ASN A 382 26.32 28.59 -16.81
C ASN A 382 26.60 30.09 -16.59
N GLY A 383 27.62 30.44 -15.78
CA GLY A 383 27.93 31.83 -15.38
C GLY A 383 29.12 32.50 -16.08
N VAL A 384 29.82 31.84 -17.02
CA VAL A 384 30.97 32.45 -17.73
C VAL A 384 30.62 32.66 -19.20
N HIS A 385 29.74 33.63 -19.48
CA HIS A 385 29.77 34.37 -20.72
C HIS A 385 30.47 35.71 -20.45
N THR A 386 31.74 35.79 -20.78
CA THR A 386 32.50 37.02 -20.89
C THR A 386 31.86 37.90 -21.96
N ASN A 387 31.21 38.97 -21.52
CA ASN A 387 30.86 40.05 -22.43
C ASN A 387 32.14 40.71 -22.94
N GLY A 388 32.52 40.36 -24.16
CA GLY A 388 33.51 41.08 -24.95
C GLY A 388 33.03 42.53 -25.20
N VAL A 389 33.71 43.49 -24.60
CA VAL A 389 33.51 44.89 -24.87
C VAL A 389 34.04 45.17 -26.28
N HIS A 390 33.13 45.37 -27.23
CA HIS A 390 33.44 45.99 -28.50
C HIS A 390 33.39 47.52 -28.35
N THR A 391 34.56 48.16 -28.29
CA THR A 391 34.76 49.57 -28.47
C THR A 391 34.57 49.88 -29.97
N ASN A 392 33.45 50.46 -30.33
CA ASN A 392 33.25 51.07 -31.68
C ASN A 392 33.74 52.52 -31.62
N GLY A 393 34.81 52.77 -32.41
CA GLY A 393 35.35 54.08 -32.65
C GLY A 393 34.35 55.01 -33.38
N VAL A 394 34.26 56.20 -32.84
CA VAL A 394 33.56 57.34 -33.48
C VAL A 394 34.34 57.83 -34.67
N THR A 395 33.74 57.82 -35.87
CA THR A 395 34.15 58.60 -37.00
C THR A 395 33.07 59.61 -37.34
N THR A 396 33.41 60.90 -37.12
CA THR A 396 32.74 62.08 -37.57
C THR A 396 32.97 62.31 -39.07
N ASN A 397 31.91 62.54 -39.84
CA ASN A 397 31.82 63.32 -41.10
C ASN A 397 30.31 63.50 -41.33
N GLY A 398 29.72 64.69 -41.45
CA GLY A 398 30.09 65.86 -42.15
C GLY A 398 29.14 66.08 -43.35
N VAL A 399 28.14 66.89 -43.17
CA VAL A 399 27.50 67.77 -44.21
C VAL A 399 26.78 67.07 -45.40
N HIS A 400 25.51 67.08 -45.49
CA HIS A 400 24.66 68.02 -46.31
C HIS A 400 23.20 67.75 -45.99
#